data_56920dad27bb86b798980c547f3020fe
#
_entry.id   56920dad27bb86b798980c547f3020fe
#
_cell.length_a   1.000
_cell.length_b   1.000
_cell.length_c   1.000
_cell.angle_alpha   90.00
_cell.angle_beta   90.00
_cell.angle_gamma   90.00
#
_symmetry.space_group_name_H-M   'P 1'
#
loop_
_entity.id
_entity.type
_entity.pdbx_description
1 polymer ?
#
loop_
_entity_poly.entity_id
_entity_poly.type
_entity_poly.pdbx_seq_one_letter_code
_entity_poly.pdbx_strand_id
1 'polypeptide(L)'
;MSVFFFAIAAFIVIAGGIGVVAARNIVYAALSLLAVMVGTAGIFLIGLAEFLALVQLLIYGGAVVIVILFALMLTRIQDFEFLSANKHWPLALIVSISFLVLFLISILVNKSCLLYTSPSPRDKRQSRMPSSA
;
A
#
# COMPACT_ATOMS: atom_id res chain seq x y z
N MET A 1 -20.88 -8.93 3.00
CA MET A 1 -20.86 -7.55 2.44
C MET A 1 -19.45 -6.94 2.49
N SER A 2 -18.75 -6.98 3.62
CA SER A 2 -17.39 -6.41 3.75
C SER A 2 -16.36 -6.96 2.77
N VAL A 3 -16.39 -8.27 2.51
CA VAL A 3 -15.45 -8.94 1.56
C VAL A 3 -15.64 -8.43 0.13
N PHE A 4 -16.87 -8.16 -0.29
CA PHE A 4 -17.16 -7.64 -1.62
C PHE A 4 -16.63 -6.22 -1.80
N PHE A 5 -16.86 -5.34 -0.84
CA PHE A 5 -16.30 -3.98 -0.88
C PHE A 5 -14.77 -3.98 -0.80
N PHE A 6 -14.19 -4.88 0.01
CA PHE A 6 -12.75 -5.06 0.07
C PHE A 6 -12.17 -5.50 -1.29
N ALA A 7 -12.81 -6.46 -1.97
CA ALA A 7 -12.38 -6.92 -3.28
C ALA A 7 -12.40 -5.79 -4.32
N ILE A 8 -13.43 -4.94 -4.32
CA ILE A 8 -13.51 -3.78 -5.21
C ILE A 8 -12.39 -2.79 -4.91
N ALA A 9 -12.17 -2.42 -3.65
CA ALA A 9 -11.12 -1.50 -3.25
C ALA A 9 -9.74 -2.05 -3.60
N ALA A 10 -9.49 -3.33 -3.33
CA ALA A 10 -8.23 -4.01 -3.69
C ALA A 10 -8.01 -4.02 -5.21
N PHE A 11 -9.07 -4.27 -5.99
CA PHE A 11 -9.00 -4.22 -7.46
C PHE A 11 -8.63 -2.82 -7.95
N ILE A 12 -9.23 -1.76 -7.40
CA ILE A 12 -8.90 -0.37 -7.74
C ILE A 12 -7.43 -0.06 -7.43
N VAL A 13 -6.93 -0.50 -6.27
CA VAL A 13 -5.53 -0.28 -5.86
C VAL A 13 -4.57 -0.99 -6.81
N ILE A 14 -4.84 -2.25 -7.14
CA ILE A 14 -3.96 -3.04 -8.02
C ILE A 14 -4.01 -2.48 -9.44
N ALA A 15 -5.21 -2.24 -9.99
CA ALA A 15 -5.38 -1.68 -11.34
C ALA A 15 -4.76 -0.28 -11.45
N GLY A 16 -4.97 0.57 -10.44
CA GLY A 16 -4.34 1.89 -10.36
C GLY A 16 -2.83 1.81 -10.28
N GLY A 17 -2.27 0.89 -9.48
CA GLY A 17 -0.83 0.66 -9.37
C GLY A 17 -0.20 0.23 -10.71
N ILE A 18 -0.85 -0.67 -11.44
CA ILE A 18 -0.45 -1.05 -12.80
C ILE A 18 -0.57 0.16 -13.73
N GLY A 19 -1.64 0.96 -13.60
CA GLY A 19 -1.84 2.17 -14.37
C GLY A 19 -0.73 3.21 -14.19
N VAL A 20 -0.22 3.38 -12.97
CA VAL A 20 0.92 4.27 -12.70
C VAL A 20 2.16 3.85 -13.50
N VAL A 21 2.47 2.56 -13.52
CA VAL A 21 3.67 2.03 -14.19
C VAL A 21 3.51 1.97 -15.70
N ALA A 22 2.31 1.63 -16.19
CA ALA A 22 2.01 1.47 -17.61
C ALA A 22 1.72 2.79 -18.34
N ALA A 23 1.42 3.87 -17.60
CA ALA A 23 1.08 5.15 -18.18
C ALA A 23 2.27 5.77 -18.94
N ARG A 24 2.09 6.03 -20.22
CA ARG A 24 3.07 6.74 -21.05
C ARG A 24 3.07 8.24 -20.77
N ASN A 25 1.94 8.78 -20.32
CA ASN A 25 1.80 10.18 -19.99
C ASN A 25 1.83 10.35 -18.46
N ILE A 26 2.69 11.24 -18.00
CA ILE A 26 2.92 11.49 -16.58
C ILE A 26 1.65 11.97 -15.86
N VAL A 27 0.78 12.72 -16.56
CA VAL A 27 -0.51 13.18 -16.01
C VAL A 27 -1.44 11.99 -15.73
N TYR A 28 -1.51 11.03 -16.64
CA TYR A 28 -2.29 9.81 -16.42
C TYR A 28 -1.71 8.94 -15.31
N ALA A 29 -0.37 8.90 -15.18
CA ALA A 29 0.28 8.23 -14.06
C ALA A 29 -0.12 8.86 -12.72
N ALA A 30 -0.13 10.19 -12.63
CA ALA A 30 -0.53 10.90 -11.41
C ALA A 30 -2.02 10.71 -11.09
N LEU A 31 -2.90 10.68 -12.10
CA LEU A 31 -4.33 10.36 -11.89
C LEU A 31 -4.54 8.90 -11.45
N SER A 32 -3.76 7.97 -12.00
CA SER A 32 -3.77 6.57 -11.56
C SER A 32 -3.30 6.44 -10.11
N LEU A 33 -2.29 7.22 -9.71
CA LEU A 33 -1.83 7.30 -8.31
C LEU A 33 -2.94 7.81 -7.39
N LEU A 34 -3.69 8.83 -7.83
CA LEU A 34 -4.86 9.32 -7.08
C LEU A 34 -5.90 8.21 -6.86
N ALA A 35 -6.19 7.42 -7.88
CA ALA A 35 -7.10 6.28 -7.78
C ALA A 35 -6.62 5.24 -6.76
N VAL A 36 -5.31 4.95 -6.71
CA VAL A 36 -4.69 4.08 -5.69
C VAL A 36 -4.90 4.66 -4.29
N MET A 37 -4.69 5.95 -4.10
CA MET A 37 -4.84 6.59 -2.78
C MET A 37 -6.29 6.54 -2.29
N VAL A 38 -7.26 6.77 -3.18
CA VAL A 38 -8.69 6.65 -2.88
C VAL A 38 -9.08 5.20 -2.55
N GLY A 39 -8.59 4.24 -3.34
CA GLY A 39 -8.82 2.82 -3.08
C GLY A 39 -8.25 2.37 -1.72
N THR A 40 -7.06 2.83 -1.37
CA THR A 40 -6.42 2.56 -0.07
C THR A 40 -7.24 3.14 1.09
N ALA A 41 -7.77 4.36 0.95
CA ALA A 41 -8.67 4.95 1.94
C ALA A 41 -9.94 4.11 2.11
N GLY A 42 -10.49 3.55 1.03
CA GLY A 42 -11.60 2.61 1.08
C GLY A 42 -11.28 1.34 1.90
N ILE A 43 -10.07 0.80 1.77
CA ILE A 43 -9.61 -0.34 2.56
C ILE A 43 -9.55 0.02 4.05
N PHE A 44 -9.06 1.21 4.40
CA PHE A 44 -9.04 1.67 5.79
C PHE A 44 -10.43 1.85 6.38
N LEU A 45 -11.40 2.33 5.60
CA LEU A 45 -12.80 2.41 6.05
C LEU A 45 -13.38 1.02 6.37
N ILE A 46 -13.10 0.04 5.54
CA ILE A 46 -13.55 -1.34 5.77
C ILE A 46 -12.87 -1.94 7.02
N GLY A 47 -11.63 -1.55 7.29
CA GLY A 47 -10.87 -1.92 8.49
C GLY A 47 -11.26 -1.17 9.76
N LEU A 48 -12.36 -0.38 9.74
CA LEU A 48 -12.83 0.46 10.85
C LEU A 48 -11.81 1.51 11.32
N ALA A 49 -10.87 1.88 10.45
CA ALA A 49 -9.88 2.91 10.70
C ALA A 49 -10.30 4.23 10.03
N GLU A 50 -11.43 4.78 10.45
CA GLU A 50 -12.06 5.95 9.82
C GLU A 50 -11.15 7.18 9.81
N PHE A 51 -10.46 7.45 10.92
CA PHE A 51 -9.53 8.55 11.01
C PHE A 51 -8.36 8.40 10.01
N LEU A 52 -7.84 7.17 9.87
CA LEU A 52 -6.75 6.89 8.93
C LEU A 52 -7.21 7.04 7.48
N ALA A 53 -8.45 6.65 7.17
CA ALA A 53 -9.03 6.87 5.85
C ALA A 53 -9.17 8.35 5.51
N LEU A 54 -9.61 9.18 6.46
CA LEU A 54 -9.70 10.63 6.27
C LEU A 54 -8.32 11.26 6.05
N VAL A 55 -7.33 10.88 6.84
CA VAL A 55 -5.94 11.35 6.67
C VAL A 55 -5.38 10.93 5.31
N GLN A 56 -5.64 9.68 4.91
CA GLN A 56 -5.24 9.16 3.59
C GLN A 56 -5.82 9.99 2.44
N LEU A 57 -7.12 10.30 2.49
CA LEU A 57 -7.76 11.12 1.45
C LEU A 57 -7.27 12.57 1.47
N LEU A 58 -7.20 13.18 2.64
CA LEU A 58 -6.90 14.59 2.76
C LEU A 58 -5.44 14.90 2.45
N ILE A 59 -4.51 14.14 3.01
CA ILE A 59 -3.08 14.39 2.86
C ILE A 59 -2.55 13.77 1.56
N TYR A 60 -2.75 12.47 1.36
CA TYR A 60 -2.18 11.81 0.18
C TYR A 60 -3.00 12.05 -1.08
N GLY A 61 -4.33 11.92 -1.04
CA GLY A 61 -5.21 12.18 -2.18
C GLY A 61 -5.33 13.67 -2.49
N GLY A 62 -5.46 14.51 -1.47
CA GLY A 62 -5.57 15.96 -1.62
C GLY A 62 -4.21 16.64 -1.81
N ALA A 63 -3.44 16.80 -0.76
CA ALA A 63 -2.25 17.64 -0.78
C ALA A 63 -1.12 17.06 -1.65
N VAL A 64 -0.72 15.81 -1.42
CA VAL A 64 0.47 15.22 -2.09
C VAL A 64 0.25 15.06 -3.58
N VAL A 65 -0.89 14.50 -4.01
CA VAL A 65 -1.17 14.32 -5.44
C VAL A 65 -1.31 15.65 -6.17
N ILE A 66 -1.93 16.66 -5.55
CA ILE A 66 -2.06 18.00 -6.14
C ILE A 66 -0.67 18.63 -6.31
N VAL A 67 0.22 18.53 -5.31
CA VAL A 67 1.58 19.05 -5.40
C VAL A 67 2.36 18.34 -6.51
N ILE A 68 2.22 17.02 -6.63
CA ILE A 68 2.85 16.24 -7.71
C ILE A 68 2.33 16.69 -9.07
N LEU A 69 1.01 16.84 -9.24
CA LEU A 69 0.42 17.32 -10.50
C LEU A 69 0.92 18.72 -10.85
N PHE A 70 0.98 19.60 -9.87
CA PHE A 70 1.50 20.95 -10.07
C PHE A 70 2.98 20.95 -10.46
N ALA A 71 3.81 20.14 -9.78
CA ALA A 71 5.21 19.99 -10.13
C ALA A 71 5.41 19.45 -11.56
N LEU A 72 4.59 18.47 -11.96
CA LEU A 72 4.62 17.89 -13.30
C LEU A 72 4.18 18.88 -14.38
N MET A 73 3.22 19.77 -14.08
CA MET A 73 2.81 20.83 -15.01
C MET A 73 3.88 21.90 -15.19
N LEU A 74 4.69 22.17 -14.16
CA LEU A 74 5.81 23.11 -14.23
C LEU A 74 7.02 22.53 -14.97
N THR A 75 7.17 21.20 -14.95
CA THR A 75 8.28 20.51 -15.62
C THR A 75 7.95 20.33 -17.10
N ARG A 76 8.88 20.67 -17.99
CA ARG A 76 8.70 20.46 -19.43
C ARG A 76 8.64 18.95 -19.72
N ILE A 77 7.46 18.48 -20.11
CA ILE A 77 7.18 17.07 -20.41
C ILE A 77 8.08 16.56 -21.57
N GLN A 78 8.52 17.47 -22.45
CA GLN A 78 9.39 17.16 -23.59
C GLN A 78 10.75 16.56 -23.18
N ASP A 79 11.25 16.87 -22.00
CA ASP A 79 12.53 16.34 -21.50
C ASP A 79 12.42 14.86 -21.08
N PHE A 80 11.21 14.36 -20.84
CA PHE A 80 10.97 12.96 -20.48
C PHE A 80 10.73 12.03 -21.67
N GLU A 81 10.41 12.54 -22.85
CA GLU A 81 10.28 11.73 -24.07
C GLU A 81 11.63 11.13 -24.51
N PHE A 82 12.74 11.76 -24.13
CA PHE A 82 14.08 11.25 -24.38
C PHE A 82 14.52 10.13 -23.42
N LEU A 83 13.78 9.85 -22.36
CA LEU A 83 13.98 8.68 -21.50
C LEU A 83 13.39 7.41 -22.17
N SER A 84 13.64 7.31 -23.47
CA SER A 84 13.31 6.16 -24.29
C SER A 84 13.86 4.87 -23.68
N ALA A 85 12.94 3.94 -23.48
CA ALA A 85 13.16 2.52 -23.26
C ALA A 85 14.49 2.18 -22.55
N ASN A 86 14.49 2.27 -21.24
CA ASN A 86 15.64 1.91 -20.44
C ASN A 86 16.07 0.48 -20.82
N LYS A 87 17.24 0.33 -21.45
CA LYS A 87 17.83 -0.96 -21.83
C LYS A 87 17.93 -1.94 -20.65
N HIS A 88 17.84 -1.43 -19.43
CA HIS A 88 17.93 -2.19 -18.19
C HIS A 88 16.56 -2.53 -17.56
N TRP A 89 15.46 -2.44 -18.33
CA TRP A 89 14.14 -2.82 -17.83
C TRP A 89 14.07 -4.25 -17.26
N PRO A 90 14.79 -5.27 -17.83
CA PRO A 90 14.76 -6.61 -17.25
C PRO A 90 15.47 -6.67 -15.89
N LEU A 91 16.50 -5.87 -15.68
CA LEU A 91 17.18 -5.78 -14.39
C LEU A 91 16.25 -5.19 -13.32
N ALA A 92 15.52 -4.13 -13.66
CA ALA A 92 14.53 -3.52 -12.76
C ALA A 92 13.42 -4.51 -12.40
N LEU A 93 12.98 -5.33 -13.35
CA LEU A 93 11.97 -6.35 -13.15
C LEU A 93 12.47 -7.46 -12.22
N ILE A 94 13.71 -7.93 -12.39
CA ILE A 94 14.32 -8.94 -11.51
C ILE A 94 14.42 -8.40 -10.08
N VAL A 95 14.91 -7.17 -9.89
CA VAL A 95 15.01 -6.54 -8.56
C VAL A 95 13.64 -6.40 -7.91
N SER A 96 12.64 -5.95 -8.67
CA SER A 96 11.27 -5.79 -8.17
C SER A 96 10.65 -7.11 -7.74
N ILE A 97 10.80 -8.16 -8.54
CA ILE A 97 10.31 -9.51 -8.21
C ILE A 97 11.04 -10.05 -6.99
N SER A 98 12.36 -9.89 -6.91
CA SER A 98 13.16 -10.32 -5.76
C SER A 98 12.66 -9.65 -4.47
N PHE A 99 12.38 -8.37 -4.51
CA PHE A 99 11.86 -7.62 -3.37
C PHE A 99 10.45 -8.10 -2.97
N LEU A 100 9.58 -8.36 -3.95
CA LEU A 100 8.24 -8.89 -3.72
C LEU A 100 8.28 -10.27 -3.06
N VAL A 101 9.14 -11.18 -3.56
CA VAL A 101 9.31 -12.53 -3.01
C VAL A 101 9.82 -12.47 -1.58
N LEU A 102 10.82 -11.62 -1.31
CA LEU A 102 11.38 -11.44 0.03
C LEU A 102 10.32 -10.91 1.01
N PHE A 103 9.48 -9.98 0.57
CA PHE A 103 8.38 -9.44 1.36
C PHE A 103 7.31 -10.51 1.65
N LEU A 104 6.93 -11.30 0.66
CA LEU A 104 5.97 -12.41 0.84
C LEU A 104 6.51 -13.48 1.80
N ILE A 105 7.78 -13.86 1.67
CA ILE A 105 8.42 -14.81 2.59
C ILE A 105 8.41 -14.25 4.01
N SER A 106 8.72 -12.97 4.20
CA SER A 106 8.70 -12.32 5.51
C SER A 106 7.31 -12.39 6.16
N ILE A 107 6.25 -12.16 5.40
CA ILE A 107 4.86 -12.26 5.90
C ILE A 107 4.53 -13.71 6.28
N LEU A 108 4.90 -14.68 5.46
CA LEU A 108 4.61 -16.10 5.71
C LEU A 108 5.35 -16.62 6.94
N VAL A 109 6.61 -16.24 7.10
CA VAL A 109 7.43 -16.62 8.28
C VAL A 109 6.86 -15.99 9.55
N ASN A 110 6.47 -14.72 9.52
CA ASN A 110 5.85 -14.07 10.68
C ASN A 110 4.50 -14.68 11.08
N LYS A 111 3.69 -15.15 10.13
CA LYS A 111 2.47 -15.89 10.47
C LYS A 111 2.76 -17.17 11.25
N SER A 112 3.83 -17.88 10.91
CA SER A 112 4.26 -19.07 11.65
C SER A 112 4.74 -18.72 13.06
N CYS A 113 5.33 -17.55 13.27
CA CYS A 113 5.79 -17.10 14.58
C CYS A 113 4.64 -16.66 15.50
N LEU A 114 3.58 -16.05 14.96
CA LEU A 114 2.39 -15.64 15.73
C LEU A 114 1.55 -16.84 16.22
N LEU A 115 1.60 -17.98 15.52
CA LEU A 115 0.97 -19.22 15.98
C LEU A 115 1.71 -19.86 17.15
N TYR A 116 2.97 -19.49 17.41
CA TYR A 116 3.80 -20.06 18.48
C TYR A 116 3.78 -19.22 19.78
N THR A 117 3.16 -18.05 19.81
CA THR A 117 2.89 -17.29 21.04
C THR A 117 1.60 -17.79 21.68
N SER A 118 1.57 -19.09 22.00
CA SER A 118 0.64 -19.63 22.98
C SER A 118 0.98 -19.00 24.34
N PRO A 119 0.01 -18.42 25.05
CA PRO A 119 0.28 -17.80 26.37
C PRO A 119 0.92 -18.86 27.28
N SER A 120 2.11 -18.52 27.77
CA SER A 120 2.87 -19.36 28.67
C SER A 120 2.00 -19.80 29.86
N PRO A 121 2.08 -21.08 30.29
CA PRO A 121 1.34 -21.55 31.48
C PRO A 121 1.64 -20.75 32.75
N ARG A 122 2.68 -19.91 32.75
CA ARG A 122 3.02 -19.00 33.87
C ARG A 122 2.02 -17.86 34.04
N ASP A 123 1.44 -17.35 32.95
CA ASP A 123 0.45 -16.25 33.04
C ASP A 123 -0.87 -16.71 33.69
N LYS A 124 -1.22 -17.98 33.55
CA LYS A 124 -2.40 -18.57 34.21
C LYS A 124 -2.21 -18.76 35.74
N ARG A 125 -0.99 -18.73 36.25
CA ARG A 125 -0.74 -18.84 37.68
C ARG A 125 -0.82 -17.49 38.43
N GLN A 126 -0.50 -16.39 37.75
CA GLN A 126 -0.58 -15.06 38.37
C GLN A 126 -2.02 -14.59 38.56
N SER A 127 -2.97 -15.03 37.74
CA SER A 127 -4.39 -14.70 37.89
C SER A 127 -5.10 -15.48 38.99
N ARG A 128 -4.42 -16.42 39.67
CA ARG A 128 -4.98 -17.27 40.74
C ARG A 128 -4.40 -16.95 42.14
N MET A 129 -3.64 -15.86 42.29
CA MET A 129 -3.28 -15.43 43.66
C MET A 129 -4.50 -14.76 44.28
N PRO A 130 -5.10 -15.35 45.35
CA PRO A 130 -6.10 -14.65 46.11
C PRO A 130 -5.43 -13.45 46.76
N SER A 131 -6.03 -12.26 46.60
CA SER A 131 -5.65 -11.10 47.38
C SER A 131 -6.03 -11.41 48.84
N SER A 132 -5.07 -11.94 49.59
CA SER A 132 -5.20 -12.03 51.02
C SER A 132 -5.04 -10.64 51.59
N ALA A 133 -6.17 -10.12 52.06
CA ALA A 133 -6.41 -9.14 53.14
C ALA A 133 -5.30 -8.11 53.41
#